data_63cefd611a624330ae7b960cb5dec93a
#
_entry.id   63cefd611a624330ae7b960cb5dec93a
#
_cell.length_a   1.000
_cell.length_b   1.000
_cell.length_c   1.000
_cell.angle_alpha   90.00
_cell.angle_beta   90.00
_cell.angle_gamma   90.00
#
_symmetry.space_group_name_H-M   'P 1'
#
loop_
_entity.id
_entity.type
_entity.pdbx_description
1 polymer ?
#
loop_
_entity_poly.entity_id
_entity_poly.type
_entity_poly.pdbx_seq_one_letter_code
_entity_poly.pdbx_strand_id
1 'polypeptide(L)'
;MSIFRSQNERETEKSIDKHALLFGLISVFLCGIGFSIIMPVVPFLVQPYTSNPEEQALVVTLLTSVYAASVFLAAPALGALSDKYGRRPLLLICLFGSAIGYLVFGIGGALWVLFAGRIIEGITGGSISTIFAYFADIIPKEQRTKYFGWVSAVVGVGTIIGPTLGGLLAKFGHSVPLYFGAFITLLNVLYGMKYMPESLDKNNRLKEITFVRLNPFAQLANILSMKNLKWLLISAFLLWIPNGSLQAIFTQFTMDTFS
;
A
#
# COMPACT_ATOMS: atom_id res chain seq x y z
N MET A 1 18.86 -42.22 -18.36
CA MET A 1 17.68 -41.32 -18.30
C MET A 1 17.54 -40.59 -16.94
N SER A 2 18.23 -40.99 -15.86
CA SER A 2 18.19 -40.35 -14.52
C SER A 2 19.16 -39.18 -14.33
N ILE A 3 20.23 -39.10 -15.12
CA ILE A 3 21.29 -38.05 -14.97
C ILE A 3 20.83 -36.71 -15.57
N PHE A 4 20.01 -36.71 -16.61
CA PHE A 4 19.45 -35.50 -17.23
C PHE A 4 18.35 -34.85 -16.38
N ARG A 5 17.69 -35.62 -15.53
CA ARG A 5 16.67 -35.10 -14.61
C ARG A 5 17.26 -34.31 -13.44
N SER A 6 18.47 -34.70 -12.99
CA SER A 6 19.12 -34.02 -11.84
C SER A 6 19.79 -32.69 -12.19
N GLN A 7 20.16 -32.45 -13.45
CA GLN A 7 20.73 -31.16 -13.88
C GLN A 7 19.64 -30.12 -14.13
N ASN A 8 18.51 -30.49 -14.70
CA ASN A 8 17.37 -29.58 -14.89
C ASN A 8 16.70 -29.20 -13.58
N GLU A 9 16.71 -30.05 -12.54
CA GLU A 9 16.20 -29.75 -11.22
C GLU A 9 17.14 -28.83 -10.41
N ARG A 10 18.45 -28.82 -10.71
CA ARG A 10 19.42 -27.91 -10.07
C ARG A 10 19.47 -26.53 -10.71
N GLU A 11 19.10 -26.37 -11.98
CA GLU A 11 19.00 -25.06 -12.63
C GLU A 11 17.72 -24.29 -12.24
N THR A 12 16.71 -24.97 -11.67
CA THR A 12 15.44 -24.35 -11.25
C THR A 12 15.42 -23.88 -9.80
N GLU A 13 16.40 -24.22 -8.98
CA GLU A 13 16.57 -23.66 -7.64
C GLU A 13 17.39 -22.34 -7.68
N LYS A 14 16.87 -21.34 -8.37
CA LYS A 14 17.31 -19.96 -8.15
C LYS A 14 16.95 -19.65 -6.69
N SER A 15 17.92 -19.81 -5.79
CA SER A 15 17.72 -19.56 -4.37
C SER A 15 17.19 -18.13 -4.20
N ILE A 16 15.98 -18.02 -3.66
CA ILE A 16 15.38 -16.72 -3.38
C ILE A 16 16.31 -15.96 -2.45
N ASP A 17 16.70 -14.75 -2.83
CA ASP A 17 17.51 -13.89 -1.97
C ASP A 17 16.71 -13.62 -0.68
N LYS A 18 17.25 -14.10 0.44
CA LYS A 18 16.62 -13.98 1.76
C LYS A 18 16.44 -12.52 2.19
N HIS A 19 17.37 -11.64 1.82
CA HIS A 19 17.27 -10.20 2.11
C HIS A 19 16.19 -9.53 1.29
N ALA A 20 16.07 -9.89 0.00
CA ALA A 20 15.02 -9.42 -0.88
C ALA A 20 13.62 -9.82 -0.36
N LEU A 21 13.47 -11.09 0.00
CA LEU A 21 12.23 -11.62 0.55
C LEU A 21 11.86 -10.95 1.88
N LEU A 22 12.84 -10.85 2.81
CA LEU A 22 12.64 -10.23 4.11
C LEU A 22 12.25 -8.76 3.99
N PHE A 23 12.97 -7.99 3.14
CA PHE A 23 12.62 -6.60 2.86
C PHE A 23 11.19 -6.47 2.34
N GLY A 24 10.83 -7.30 1.36
CA GLY A 24 9.50 -7.29 0.79
C GLY A 24 8.41 -7.58 1.84
N LEU A 25 8.61 -8.60 2.67
CA LEU A 25 7.65 -8.96 3.73
C LEU A 25 7.54 -7.87 4.81
N ILE A 26 8.66 -7.27 5.23
CA ILE A 26 8.65 -6.13 6.16
C ILE A 26 7.89 -4.96 5.53
N SER A 27 8.18 -4.61 4.27
CA SER A 27 7.50 -3.50 3.59
C SER A 27 6.00 -3.70 3.50
N VAL A 28 5.55 -4.91 3.15
CA VAL A 28 4.13 -5.25 3.08
C VAL A 28 3.46 -5.21 4.46
N PHE A 29 4.14 -5.70 5.49
CA PHE A 29 3.68 -5.63 6.89
C PHE A 29 3.48 -4.19 7.33
N LEU A 30 4.47 -3.33 7.04
CA LEU A 30 4.40 -1.90 7.38
C LEU A 30 3.31 -1.17 6.57
N CYS A 31 3.09 -1.55 5.32
CA CYS A 31 1.95 -1.04 4.54
C CYS A 31 0.61 -1.42 5.20
N GLY A 32 0.48 -2.67 5.67
CA GLY A 32 -0.71 -3.13 6.38
C GLY A 32 -0.95 -2.37 7.70
N ILE A 33 0.09 -2.20 8.51
CA ILE A 33 0.02 -1.39 9.73
C ILE A 33 -0.29 0.07 9.39
N GLY A 34 0.45 0.67 8.44
CA GLY A 34 0.33 2.08 8.11
C GLY A 34 -1.07 2.45 7.64
N PHE A 35 -1.68 1.63 6.80
CA PHE A 35 -3.06 1.83 6.37
C PHE A 35 -4.06 1.75 7.54
N SER A 36 -3.88 0.79 8.44
CA SER A 36 -4.86 0.49 9.49
C SER A 36 -4.64 1.27 10.80
N ILE A 37 -3.42 1.71 11.11
CA ILE A 37 -3.09 2.49 12.31
C ILE A 37 -3.79 3.86 12.34
N ILE A 38 -4.06 4.41 11.16
CA ILE A 38 -4.67 5.72 10.99
C ILE A 38 -6.18 5.66 11.24
N MET A 39 -6.82 4.54 10.88
CA MET A 39 -8.28 4.40 10.93
C MET A 39 -8.91 4.84 12.24
N PRO A 40 -8.47 4.38 13.44
CA PRO A 40 -9.08 4.78 14.69
C PRO A 40 -8.75 6.23 15.11
N VAL A 41 -7.77 6.85 14.46
CA VAL A 41 -7.25 8.17 14.90
C VAL A 41 -7.82 9.33 14.08
N VAL A 42 -8.21 9.09 12.83
CA VAL A 42 -8.70 10.14 11.92
C VAL A 42 -9.83 10.97 12.50
N PRO A 43 -10.90 10.38 13.10
CA PRO A 43 -11.99 11.19 13.68
C PRO A 43 -11.48 12.17 14.74
N PHE A 44 -10.56 11.74 15.62
CA PHE A 44 -10.00 12.60 16.67
C PHE A 44 -9.11 13.73 16.10
N LEU A 45 -8.42 13.48 15.00
CA LEU A 45 -7.62 14.51 14.31
C LEU A 45 -8.48 15.53 13.58
N VAL A 46 -9.66 15.14 13.14
CA VAL A 46 -10.62 15.99 12.43
C VAL A 46 -11.48 16.81 13.41
N GLN A 47 -11.76 16.27 14.58
CA GLN A 47 -12.64 16.86 15.59
C GLN A 47 -12.38 18.35 15.87
N PRO A 48 -11.13 18.86 16.00
CA PRO A 48 -10.87 20.28 16.26
C PRO A 48 -11.29 21.23 15.12
N TYR A 49 -11.58 20.70 13.93
CA TYR A 49 -11.89 21.47 12.71
C TYR A 49 -13.35 21.37 12.29
N THR A 50 -14.19 20.71 13.09
CA THR A 50 -15.61 20.45 12.76
C THR A 50 -16.50 20.90 13.90
N SER A 51 -17.69 21.38 13.57
CA SER A 51 -18.63 21.98 14.54
C SER A 51 -19.66 20.98 15.08
N ASN A 52 -19.86 19.86 14.39
CA ASN A 52 -20.83 18.84 14.75
C ASN A 52 -20.44 17.45 14.21
N PRO A 53 -21.04 16.35 14.73
CA PRO A 53 -20.72 14.99 14.32
C PRO A 53 -20.96 14.72 12.83
N GLU A 54 -21.96 15.35 12.20
CA GLU A 54 -22.28 15.16 10.79
C GLU A 54 -21.16 15.74 9.91
N GLU A 55 -20.68 16.94 10.23
CA GLU A 55 -19.55 17.56 9.55
C GLU A 55 -18.28 16.74 9.73
N GLN A 56 -18.04 16.21 10.92
CA GLN A 56 -16.90 15.33 11.21
C GLN A 56 -16.95 14.07 10.36
N ALA A 57 -18.09 13.38 10.30
CA ALA A 57 -18.27 12.19 9.48
C ALA A 57 -18.03 12.49 7.99
N LEU A 58 -18.53 13.64 7.49
CA LEU A 58 -18.30 14.08 6.11
C LEU A 58 -16.81 14.29 5.83
N VAL A 59 -16.10 15.01 6.70
CA VAL A 59 -14.66 15.30 6.53
C VAL A 59 -13.83 14.02 6.57
N VAL A 60 -14.12 13.10 7.51
CA VAL A 60 -13.45 11.79 7.58
C VAL A 60 -13.66 10.98 6.30
N THR A 61 -14.89 10.98 5.79
CA THR A 61 -15.23 10.30 4.54
C THR A 61 -14.51 10.94 3.34
N LEU A 62 -14.44 12.28 3.28
CA LEU A 62 -13.71 12.98 2.23
C LEU A 62 -12.21 12.70 2.28
N LEU A 63 -11.58 12.68 3.46
CA LEU A 63 -10.17 12.33 3.62
C LEU A 63 -9.87 10.91 3.13
N THR A 64 -10.75 9.96 3.43
CA THR A 64 -10.63 8.58 2.96
C THR A 64 -10.82 8.49 1.44
N SER A 65 -11.79 9.22 0.90
CA SER A 65 -12.08 9.26 -0.54
C SER A 65 -10.93 9.90 -1.34
N VAL A 66 -10.36 11.00 -0.84
CA VAL A 66 -9.21 11.68 -1.47
C VAL A 66 -7.99 10.76 -1.48
N TYR A 67 -7.73 10.04 -0.39
CA TYR A 67 -6.67 9.02 -0.35
C TYR A 67 -6.90 7.94 -1.41
N ALA A 68 -8.08 7.34 -1.46
CA ALA A 68 -8.41 6.28 -2.41
C ALA A 68 -8.34 6.77 -3.87
N ALA A 69 -8.82 7.98 -4.15
CA ALA A 69 -8.71 8.60 -5.46
C ALA A 69 -7.25 8.84 -5.86
N SER A 70 -6.41 9.31 -4.93
CA SER A 70 -4.98 9.53 -5.15
C SER A 70 -4.26 8.22 -5.46
N VAL A 71 -4.55 7.13 -4.71
CA VAL A 71 -4.03 5.78 -5.00
C VAL A 71 -4.44 5.32 -6.40
N PHE A 72 -5.74 5.44 -6.73
CA PHE A 72 -6.27 5.02 -8.04
C PHE A 72 -5.58 5.76 -9.19
N LEU A 73 -5.40 7.07 -9.07
CA LEU A 73 -4.78 7.90 -10.10
C LEU A 73 -3.27 7.61 -10.24
N ALA A 74 -2.59 7.37 -9.12
CA ALA A 74 -1.14 7.19 -9.10
C ALA A 74 -0.69 5.77 -9.46
N ALA A 75 -1.48 4.73 -9.12
CA ALA A 75 -1.05 3.34 -9.23
C ALA A 75 -0.57 2.92 -10.64
N PRO A 76 -1.25 3.26 -11.76
CA PRO A 76 -0.76 2.91 -13.09
C PRO A 76 0.54 3.64 -13.45
N ALA A 77 0.66 4.91 -13.06
CA ALA A 77 1.86 5.69 -13.30
C ALA A 77 3.05 5.13 -12.53
N LEU A 78 2.87 4.80 -11.24
CA LEU A 78 3.90 4.16 -10.43
C LEU A 78 4.29 2.79 -10.98
N GLY A 79 3.34 1.98 -11.44
CA GLY A 79 3.61 0.73 -12.11
C GLY A 79 4.48 0.90 -13.36
N ALA A 80 4.10 1.81 -14.26
CA ALA A 80 4.85 2.09 -15.49
C ALA A 80 6.25 2.68 -15.21
N LEU A 81 6.38 3.56 -14.22
CA LEU A 81 7.67 4.12 -13.78
C LEU A 81 8.57 3.02 -13.19
N SER A 82 7.98 2.10 -12.41
CA SER A 82 8.67 0.95 -11.84
C SER A 82 9.19 0.00 -12.92
N ASP A 83 8.40 -0.24 -13.98
CA ASP A 83 8.80 -1.05 -15.13
C ASP A 83 9.93 -0.38 -15.94
N LYS A 84 10.03 0.94 -15.95
CA LYS A 84 11.05 1.68 -16.71
C LYS A 84 12.33 1.89 -15.92
N TYR A 85 12.21 2.39 -14.70
CA TYR A 85 13.38 2.80 -13.91
C TYR A 85 13.91 1.71 -12.97
N GLY A 86 13.13 0.66 -12.75
CA GLY A 86 13.41 -0.43 -11.81
C GLY A 86 12.50 -0.41 -10.59
N ARG A 87 12.35 -1.56 -9.97
CA ARG A 87 11.48 -1.74 -8.80
C ARG A 87 12.02 -1.01 -7.56
N ARG A 88 13.32 -1.22 -7.30
CA ARG A 88 14.00 -0.71 -6.10
C ARG A 88 13.90 0.80 -5.94
N PRO A 89 14.34 1.65 -6.90
CA PRO A 89 14.33 3.08 -6.72
C PRO A 89 12.92 3.61 -6.51
N LEU A 90 11.93 3.08 -7.25
CA LEU A 90 10.56 3.53 -7.12
C LEU A 90 9.95 3.15 -5.77
N LEU A 91 10.16 1.92 -5.30
CA LEU A 91 9.67 1.49 -3.98
C LEU A 91 10.24 2.35 -2.86
N LEU A 92 11.54 2.66 -2.90
CA LEU A 92 12.17 3.51 -1.89
C LEU A 92 11.63 4.94 -1.91
N ILE A 93 11.41 5.51 -3.10
CA ILE A 93 10.80 6.85 -3.26
C ILE A 93 9.37 6.84 -2.71
N CYS A 94 8.58 5.82 -3.03
CA CYS A 94 7.21 5.71 -2.55
C CYS A 94 7.14 5.54 -1.03
N LEU A 95 7.97 4.67 -0.44
CA LEU A 95 8.03 4.51 1.01
C LEU A 95 8.46 5.80 1.71
N PHE A 96 9.45 6.52 1.16
CA PHE A 96 9.87 7.82 1.68
C PHE A 96 8.73 8.86 1.58
N GLY A 97 8.04 8.92 0.46
CA GLY A 97 6.86 9.76 0.29
C GLY A 97 5.73 9.42 1.27
N SER A 98 5.48 8.13 1.54
CA SER A 98 4.51 7.71 2.56
C SER A 98 4.92 8.16 3.97
N ALA A 99 6.21 8.09 4.31
CA ALA A 99 6.69 8.63 5.58
C ALA A 99 6.45 10.15 5.71
N ILE A 100 6.67 10.91 4.62
CA ILE A 100 6.34 12.34 4.57
C ILE A 100 4.82 12.54 4.71
N GLY A 101 4.00 11.76 4.02
CA GLY A 101 2.55 11.81 4.12
C GLY A 101 2.06 11.64 5.57
N TYR A 102 2.59 10.65 6.30
CA TYR A 102 2.31 10.45 7.72
C TYR A 102 2.74 11.64 8.58
N LEU A 103 3.94 12.19 8.34
CA LEU A 103 4.40 13.36 9.08
C LEU A 103 3.49 14.57 8.84
N VAL A 104 3.18 14.87 7.59
CA VAL A 104 2.31 16.01 7.23
C VAL A 104 0.92 15.83 7.84
N PHE A 105 0.34 14.62 7.74
CA PHE A 105 -0.96 14.33 8.33
C PHE A 105 -0.93 14.44 9.87
N GLY A 106 0.16 14.01 10.51
CA GLY A 106 0.35 14.07 11.96
C GLY A 106 0.62 15.47 12.51
N ILE A 107 1.21 16.38 11.73
CA ILE A 107 1.42 17.77 12.11
C ILE A 107 0.07 18.45 12.33
N GLY A 108 -0.94 18.18 11.48
CA GLY A 108 -2.25 18.80 11.61
C GLY A 108 -2.18 20.31 11.49
N GLY A 109 -2.78 21.03 12.43
CA GLY A 109 -2.78 22.50 12.51
C GLY A 109 -3.83 23.17 11.62
N ALA A 110 -4.22 22.53 10.51
CA ALA A 110 -5.29 22.99 9.63
C ALA A 110 -5.88 21.83 8.83
N LEU A 111 -7.14 21.94 8.45
CA LEU A 111 -7.83 20.89 7.69
C LEU A 111 -7.15 20.59 6.34
N TRP A 112 -6.70 21.62 5.62
CA TRP A 112 -6.00 21.44 4.36
C TRP A 112 -4.68 20.65 4.48
N VAL A 113 -4.00 20.73 5.65
CA VAL A 113 -2.77 19.93 5.92
C VAL A 113 -3.12 18.45 6.02
N LEU A 114 -4.26 18.11 6.64
CA LEU A 114 -4.76 16.73 6.68
C LEU A 114 -5.03 16.21 5.26
N PHE A 115 -5.68 17.00 4.41
CA PHE A 115 -5.89 16.64 3.00
C PHE A 115 -4.57 16.49 2.24
N ALA A 116 -3.62 17.40 2.43
CA ALA A 116 -2.30 17.31 1.80
C ALA A 116 -1.56 16.02 2.20
N GLY A 117 -1.56 15.69 3.49
CA GLY A 117 -1.00 14.43 3.99
C GLY A 117 -1.63 13.21 3.32
N ARG A 118 -2.98 13.20 3.18
CA ARG A 118 -3.71 12.11 2.51
C ARG A 118 -3.42 12.01 1.03
N ILE A 119 -3.25 13.13 0.34
CA ILE A 119 -2.87 13.16 -1.09
C ILE A 119 -1.46 12.59 -1.26
N ILE A 120 -0.49 13.05 -0.47
CA ILE A 120 0.89 12.57 -0.53
C ILE A 120 0.94 11.05 -0.26
N GLU A 121 0.29 10.61 0.82
CA GLU A 121 0.21 9.19 1.18
C GLU A 121 -0.49 8.37 0.09
N GLY A 122 -1.60 8.86 -0.47
CA GLY A 122 -2.32 8.17 -1.54
C GLY A 122 -1.50 8.03 -2.82
N ILE A 123 -0.82 9.10 -3.25
CA ILE A 123 0.06 9.05 -4.43
C ILE A 123 1.15 7.99 -4.21
N THR A 124 1.77 7.96 -3.05
CA THR A 124 2.87 7.05 -2.75
C THR A 124 2.40 5.65 -2.34
N GLY A 125 1.21 5.53 -1.76
CA GLY A 125 0.57 4.27 -1.38
C GLY A 125 0.20 3.37 -2.57
N GLY A 126 0.10 3.90 -3.78
CA GLY A 126 -0.03 3.14 -5.02
C GLY A 126 1.16 2.18 -5.30
N SER A 127 2.21 2.22 -4.49
CA SER A 127 3.38 1.32 -4.56
C SER A 127 3.07 -0.15 -4.24
N ILE A 128 1.92 -0.48 -3.66
CA ILE A 128 1.51 -1.86 -3.38
C ILE A 128 1.60 -2.74 -4.64
N SER A 129 1.15 -2.24 -5.79
CA SER A 129 1.28 -2.95 -7.07
C SER A 129 2.73 -3.23 -7.43
N THR A 130 3.64 -2.28 -7.17
CA THR A 130 5.07 -2.42 -7.39
C THR A 130 5.70 -3.44 -6.42
N ILE A 131 5.23 -3.52 -5.18
CA ILE A 131 5.68 -4.55 -4.22
C ILE A 131 5.28 -5.94 -4.71
N PHE A 132 4.05 -6.12 -5.17
CA PHE A 132 3.63 -7.41 -5.76
C PHE A 132 4.42 -7.76 -7.02
N ALA A 133 4.73 -6.78 -7.88
CA ALA A 133 5.59 -6.98 -9.04
C ALA A 133 7.02 -7.36 -8.63
N TYR A 134 7.58 -6.71 -7.60
CA TYR A 134 8.88 -7.06 -7.02
C TYR A 134 8.91 -8.52 -6.56
N PHE A 135 7.89 -8.97 -5.82
CA PHE A 135 7.77 -10.38 -5.43
C PHE A 135 7.65 -11.33 -6.64
N ALA A 136 6.88 -10.92 -7.67
CA ALA A 136 6.76 -11.70 -8.88
C ALA A 136 8.09 -11.86 -9.65
N ASP A 137 8.97 -10.86 -9.55
CA ASP A 137 10.30 -10.89 -10.19
C ASP A 137 11.30 -11.81 -9.44
N ILE A 138 11.26 -11.81 -8.09
CA ILE A 138 12.21 -12.57 -7.26
C ILE A 138 11.78 -14.00 -6.96
N ILE A 139 10.48 -14.32 -7.10
CA ILE A 139 9.91 -15.63 -6.76
C ILE A 139 9.72 -16.47 -8.04
N PRO A 140 10.24 -17.72 -8.09
CA PRO A 140 9.97 -18.65 -9.17
C PRO A 140 8.47 -18.86 -9.37
N LYS A 141 8.04 -19.05 -10.62
CA LYS A 141 6.61 -19.17 -10.99
C LYS A 141 5.89 -20.27 -10.21
N GLU A 142 6.57 -21.37 -9.96
CA GLU A 142 6.07 -22.57 -9.27
C GLU A 142 5.77 -22.30 -7.78
N GLN A 143 6.45 -21.32 -7.19
CA GLN A 143 6.35 -20.99 -5.78
C GLN A 143 5.51 -19.73 -5.50
N ARG A 144 5.08 -19.00 -6.53
CA ARG A 144 4.36 -17.72 -6.40
C ARG A 144 3.11 -17.84 -5.55
N THR A 145 2.30 -18.88 -5.74
CA THR A 145 1.07 -19.10 -4.96
C THR A 145 1.36 -19.16 -3.45
N LYS A 146 2.42 -19.89 -3.07
CA LYS A 146 2.84 -20.00 -1.67
C LYS A 146 3.27 -18.65 -1.08
N TYR A 147 4.14 -17.94 -1.78
CA TYR A 147 4.69 -16.68 -1.25
C TYR A 147 3.67 -15.53 -1.32
N PHE A 148 2.80 -15.48 -2.31
CA PHE A 148 1.69 -14.51 -2.30
C PHE A 148 0.68 -14.80 -1.19
N GLY A 149 0.49 -16.08 -0.82
CA GLY A 149 -0.24 -16.44 0.39
C GLY A 149 0.42 -15.87 1.66
N TRP A 150 1.75 -15.94 1.76
CA TRP A 150 2.49 -15.33 2.88
C TRP A 150 2.37 -13.81 2.88
N VAL A 151 2.51 -13.16 1.72
CA VAL A 151 2.31 -11.71 1.58
C VAL A 151 0.93 -11.30 2.09
N SER A 152 -0.12 -12.00 1.65
CA SER A 152 -1.50 -11.73 2.10
C SER A 152 -1.68 -11.95 3.60
N ALA A 153 -1.09 -13.00 4.17
CA ALA A 153 -1.12 -13.27 5.61
C ALA A 153 -0.42 -12.17 6.40
N VAL A 154 0.74 -11.71 5.94
CA VAL A 154 1.52 -10.64 6.59
C VAL A 154 0.79 -9.30 6.53
N VAL A 155 0.15 -8.96 5.39
CA VAL A 155 -0.74 -7.78 5.30
C VAL A 155 -1.87 -7.90 6.30
N GLY A 156 -2.53 -9.06 6.36
CA GLY A 156 -3.65 -9.31 7.29
C GLY A 156 -3.24 -9.14 8.75
N VAL A 157 -2.09 -9.67 9.14
CA VAL A 157 -1.54 -9.49 10.50
C VAL A 157 -1.25 -8.00 10.76
N GLY A 158 -0.64 -7.28 9.81
CA GLY A 158 -0.41 -5.84 9.91
C GLY A 158 -1.71 -5.06 10.10
N THR A 159 -2.75 -5.43 9.35
CA THR A 159 -4.07 -4.78 9.42
C THR A 159 -4.79 -5.02 10.76
N ILE A 160 -4.56 -6.17 11.40
CA ILE A 160 -5.11 -6.46 12.74
C ILE A 160 -4.34 -5.72 13.84
N ILE A 161 -3.02 -5.69 13.74
CA ILE A 161 -2.15 -5.05 14.73
C ILE A 161 -2.27 -3.52 14.68
N GLY A 162 -2.45 -2.95 13.49
CA GLY A 162 -2.48 -1.50 13.27
C GLY A 162 -3.45 -0.74 14.17
N PRO A 163 -4.75 -1.07 14.20
CA PRO A 163 -5.72 -0.38 15.05
C PRO A 163 -5.38 -0.48 16.54
N THR A 164 -4.90 -1.64 16.98
CA THR A 164 -4.47 -1.85 18.39
C THR A 164 -3.29 -0.95 18.74
N LEU A 165 -2.27 -0.89 17.88
CA LEU A 165 -1.14 0.03 18.05
C LEU A 165 -1.59 1.48 17.96
N GLY A 166 -2.46 1.82 17.02
CA GLY A 166 -3.02 3.15 16.85
C GLY A 166 -3.74 3.62 18.11
N GLY A 167 -4.63 2.82 18.66
CA GLY A 167 -5.34 3.12 19.89
C GLY A 167 -4.44 3.23 21.13
N LEU A 168 -3.42 2.36 21.25
CA LEU A 168 -2.46 2.42 22.36
C LEU A 168 -1.59 3.68 22.29
N LEU A 169 -1.08 4.00 21.11
CA LEU A 169 -0.22 5.17 20.89
C LEU A 169 -1.01 6.49 20.98
N ALA A 170 -2.29 6.48 20.61
CA ALA A 170 -3.16 7.65 20.72
C ALA A 170 -3.34 8.15 22.15
N LYS A 171 -3.10 7.30 23.17
CA LYS A 171 -3.08 7.71 24.59
C LYS A 171 -2.00 8.76 24.90
N PHE A 172 -0.93 8.79 24.10
CA PHE A 172 0.16 9.77 24.21
C PHE A 172 -0.06 11.01 23.34
N GLY A 173 -1.14 11.04 22.56
CA GLY A 173 -1.54 12.09 21.64
C GLY A 173 -2.00 11.52 20.29
N HIS A 174 -3.01 12.14 19.69
CA HIS A 174 -3.65 11.64 18.48
C HIS A 174 -2.70 11.62 17.25
N SER A 175 -1.68 12.46 17.25
CA SER A 175 -0.64 12.47 16.18
C SER A 175 0.48 11.43 16.38
N VAL A 176 0.63 10.87 17.60
CA VAL A 176 1.73 9.95 17.93
C VAL A 176 1.73 8.69 17.06
N PRO A 177 0.58 8.04 16.75
CA PRO A 177 0.54 6.90 15.85
C PRO A 177 1.10 7.20 14.45
N LEU A 178 0.86 8.42 13.95
CA LEU A 178 1.33 8.86 12.64
C LEU A 178 2.84 9.09 12.62
N TYR A 179 3.38 9.74 13.65
CA TYR A 179 4.83 9.92 13.80
C TYR A 179 5.55 8.59 13.96
N PHE A 180 4.94 7.66 14.71
CA PHE A 180 5.46 6.29 14.83
C PHE A 180 5.44 5.56 13.48
N GLY A 181 4.35 5.64 12.72
CA GLY A 181 4.24 5.09 11.37
C GLY A 181 5.29 5.68 10.42
N ALA A 182 5.49 7.01 10.44
CA ALA A 182 6.51 7.71 9.67
C ALA A 182 7.92 7.22 10.03
N PHE A 183 8.22 7.10 11.32
CA PHE A 183 9.53 6.66 11.82
C PHE A 183 9.86 5.24 11.37
N ILE A 184 8.93 4.29 11.54
CA ILE A 184 9.14 2.89 11.11
C ILE A 184 9.26 2.79 9.60
N THR A 185 8.44 3.53 8.84
CA THR A 185 8.53 3.56 7.39
C THR A 185 9.89 4.11 6.93
N LEU A 186 10.41 5.15 7.60
CA LEU A 186 11.74 5.68 7.32
C LEU A 186 12.85 4.66 7.63
N LEU A 187 12.75 3.92 8.74
CA LEU A 187 13.68 2.82 9.04
C LEU A 187 13.65 1.75 7.95
N ASN A 188 12.46 1.42 7.42
CA ASN A 188 12.33 0.49 6.31
C ASN A 188 12.98 1.03 5.01
N VAL A 189 12.87 2.34 4.74
CA VAL A 189 13.58 2.98 3.62
C VAL A 189 15.09 2.82 3.78
N LEU A 190 15.64 3.11 4.97
CA LEU A 190 17.07 2.97 5.26
C LEU A 190 17.54 1.52 5.11
N TYR A 191 16.74 0.56 5.60
CA TYR A 191 16.99 -0.86 5.41
C TYR A 191 16.99 -1.24 3.93
N GLY A 192 15.99 -0.79 3.17
CA GLY A 192 15.90 -1.04 1.73
C GLY A 192 17.03 -0.40 0.92
N MET A 193 17.47 0.81 1.30
CA MET A 193 18.63 1.44 0.64
C MET A 193 19.89 0.58 0.78
N LYS A 194 20.07 -0.10 1.91
CA LYS A 194 21.26 -0.90 2.18
C LYS A 194 21.16 -2.34 1.63
N TYR A 195 20.00 -2.98 1.77
CA TYR A 195 19.89 -4.42 1.58
C TYR A 195 18.96 -4.87 0.44
N MET A 196 18.11 -3.98 -0.09
CA MET A 196 17.20 -4.35 -1.17
C MET A 196 17.95 -4.46 -2.50
N PRO A 197 18.00 -5.63 -3.15
CA PRO A 197 18.51 -5.75 -4.51
C PRO A 197 17.48 -5.23 -5.54
N GLU A 198 17.94 -4.85 -6.72
CA GLU A 198 17.06 -4.59 -7.85
C GLU A 198 16.55 -5.92 -8.41
N SER A 199 15.24 -6.05 -8.58
CA SER A 199 14.62 -7.29 -9.08
C SER A 199 14.44 -7.29 -10.59
N LEU A 200 14.32 -6.12 -11.22
CA LEU A 200 14.05 -5.99 -12.63
C LEU A 200 15.35 -5.81 -13.42
N ASP A 201 15.71 -6.84 -14.22
CA ASP A 201 16.86 -6.79 -15.11
C ASP A 201 16.74 -5.59 -16.08
N LYS A 202 17.87 -4.93 -16.35
CA LYS A 202 17.94 -3.79 -17.27
C LYS A 202 17.40 -4.11 -18.67
N ASN A 203 17.58 -5.34 -19.13
CA ASN A 203 17.11 -5.80 -20.43
C ASN A 203 15.58 -5.97 -20.50
N ASN A 204 14.93 -6.17 -19.34
CA ASN A 204 13.49 -6.36 -19.22
C ASN A 204 12.75 -5.05 -18.92
N ARG A 205 13.48 -3.93 -18.77
CA ARG A 205 12.87 -2.63 -18.50
C ARG A 205 12.15 -2.08 -19.72
N LEU A 206 11.06 -1.36 -19.46
CA LEU A 206 10.36 -0.62 -20.49
C LEU A 206 11.28 0.44 -21.12
N LYS A 207 11.38 0.44 -22.44
CA LYS A 207 12.13 1.47 -23.17
C LYS A 207 11.39 2.81 -23.17
N GLU A 208 10.08 2.76 -23.38
CA GLU A 208 9.23 3.95 -23.47
C GLU A 208 7.95 3.79 -22.64
N ILE A 209 7.51 4.87 -22.02
CA ILE A 209 6.23 4.92 -21.31
C ILE A 209 5.20 5.57 -22.26
N THR A 210 4.19 4.79 -22.62
CA THR A 210 3.07 5.29 -23.41
C THR A 210 2.05 5.98 -22.51
N PHE A 211 1.45 7.09 -22.96
CA PHE A 211 0.46 7.84 -22.19
C PHE A 211 -0.73 6.97 -21.72
N VAL A 212 -1.11 5.99 -22.54
CA VAL A 212 -2.16 4.99 -22.21
C VAL A 212 -1.81 4.20 -20.95
N ARG A 213 -0.53 3.92 -20.69
CA ARG A 213 -0.09 3.20 -19.49
C ARG A 213 -0.16 4.05 -18.21
N LEU A 214 -0.11 5.36 -18.33
CA LEU A 214 -0.22 6.29 -17.22
C LEU A 214 -1.68 6.59 -16.85
N ASN A 215 -2.61 6.39 -17.80
CA ASN A 215 -4.01 6.72 -17.61
C ASN A 215 -4.78 5.59 -16.90
N PRO A 216 -5.26 5.80 -15.65
CA PRO A 216 -5.98 4.78 -14.90
C PRO A 216 -7.29 4.35 -15.57
N PHE A 217 -7.97 5.25 -16.24
CA PHE A 217 -9.23 4.95 -16.93
C PHE A 217 -8.99 4.10 -18.18
N ALA A 218 -7.90 4.37 -18.93
CA ALA A 218 -7.52 3.54 -20.06
C ALA A 218 -7.11 2.13 -19.64
N GLN A 219 -6.38 1.99 -18.53
CA GLN A 219 -6.04 0.71 -17.93
C GLN A 219 -7.28 -0.05 -17.48
N LEU A 220 -8.20 0.62 -16.78
CA LEU A 220 -9.46 0.02 -16.35
C LEU A 220 -10.30 -0.46 -17.55
N ALA A 221 -10.45 0.36 -18.59
CA ALA A 221 -11.16 0.01 -19.82
C ALA A 221 -10.53 -1.22 -20.51
N ASN A 222 -9.19 -1.25 -20.59
CA ASN A 222 -8.47 -2.38 -21.16
C ASN A 222 -8.72 -3.69 -20.39
N ILE A 223 -8.67 -3.64 -19.06
CA ILE A 223 -8.90 -4.81 -18.20
C ILE A 223 -10.36 -5.27 -18.31
N LEU A 224 -11.32 -4.35 -18.31
CA LEU A 224 -12.75 -4.66 -18.47
C LEU A 224 -13.10 -5.22 -19.86
N SER A 225 -12.26 -4.99 -20.88
CA SER A 225 -12.42 -5.61 -22.21
C SER A 225 -12.03 -7.08 -22.24
N MET A 226 -11.26 -7.56 -21.25
CA MET A 226 -10.81 -8.95 -21.14
C MET A 226 -11.93 -9.86 -20.62
N LYS A 227 -12.54 -10.69 -21.48
CA LYS A 227 -13.72 -11.51 -21.16
C LYS A 227 -13.58 -12.34 -19.86
N ASN A 228 -12.41 -12.97 -19.66
CA ASN A 228 -12.19 -13.87 -18.52
C ASN A 228 -11.93 -13.10 -17.20
N LEU A 229 -11.40 -11.89 -17.28
CA LEU A 229 -11.02 -11.09 -16.11
C LEU A 229 -12.16 -10.17 -15.65
N LYS A 230 -13.01 -9.74 -16.57
CA LYS A 230 -14.13 -8.82 -16.32
C LYS A 230 -15.03 -9.27 -15.17
N TRP A 231 -15.50 -10.51 -15.21
CA TRP A 231 -16.42 -11.02 -14.18
C TRP A 231 -15.76 -11.18 -12.83
N LEU A 232 -14.47 -11.58 -12.79
CA LEU A 232 -13.70 -11.66 -11.56
C LEU A 232 -13.54 -10.27 -10.92
N LEU A 233 -13.28 -9.24 -11.73
CA LEU A 233 -13.15 -7.86 -11.24
C LEU A 233 -14.46 -7.29 -10.75
N ILE A 234 -15.58 -7.57 -11.45
CA ILE A 234 -16.91 -7.15 -10.99
C ILE A 234 -17.25 -7.83 -9.67
N SER A 235 -16.98 -9.13 -9.52
CA SER A 235 -17.19 -9.84 -8.25
C SER A 235 -16.35 -9.24 -7.11
N ALA A 236 -15.06 -8.99 -7.37
CA ALA A 236 -14.17 -8.36 -6.39
C ALA A 236 -14.68 -6.97 -6.01
N PHE A 237 -15.08 -6.15 -6.98
CA PHE A 237 -15.63 -4.81 -6.73
C PHE A 237 -16.87 -4.86 -5.85
N LEU A 238 -17.81 -5.75 -6.14
CA LEU A 238 -19.04 -5.92 -5.35
C LEU A 238 -18.74 -6.40 -3.91
N LEU A 239 -17.71 -7.23 -3.70
CA LEU A 239 -17.30 -7.68 -2.37
C LEU A 239 -16.59 -6.57 -1.57
N TRP A 240 -15.85 -5.70 -2.25
CA TRP A 240 -15.08 -4.65 -1.58
C TRP A 240 -15.92 -3.40 -1.24
N ILE A 241 -17.03 -3.13 -1.91
CA ILE A 241 -17.91 -1.98 -1.60
C ILE A 241 -18.39 -2.01 -0.15
N PRO A 242 -19.04 -3.09 0.34
CA PRO A 242 -19.51 -3.13 1.73
C PRO A 242 -18.36 -3.05 2.74
N ASN A 243 -17.23 -3.69 2.43
CA ASN A 243 -16.06 -3.68 3.31
C ASN A 243 -15.48 -2.27 3.45
N GLY A 244 -15.31 -1.55 2.33
CA GLY A 244 -14.82 -0.17 2.33
C GLY A 244 -15.77 0.80 3.05
N SER A 245 -17.08 0.65 2.86
CA SER A 245 -18.08 1.46 3.56
C SER A 245 -18.05 1.23 5.06
N LEU A 246 -17.97 -0.02 5.49
CA LEU A 246 -17.86 -0.36 6.91
C LEU A 246 -16.60 0.23 7.54
N GLN A 247 -15.45 0.09 6.89
CA GLN A 247 -14.18 0.63 7.40
C GLN A 247 -14.21 2.16 7.50
N ALA A 248 -14.85 2.85 6.56
CA ALA A 248 -14.89 4.31 6.54
C ALA A 248 -15.68 4.91 7.70
N ILE A 249 -16.78 4.27 8.11
CA ILE A 249 -17.71 4.82 9.09
C ILE A 249 -17.68 4.12 10.46
N PHE A 250 -17.00 2.98 10.58
CA PHE A 250 -17.06 2.15 11.80
C PHE A 250 -16.63 2.90 13.05
N THR A 251 -15.51 3.61 12.99
CA THR A 251 -14.99 4.36 14.15
C THR A 251 -15.93 5.50 14.53
N GLN A 252 -16.45 6.24 13.54
CA GLN A 252 -17.41 7.30 13.79
C GLN A 252 -18.71 6.77 14.40
N PHE A 253 -19.25 5.70 13.82
CA PHE A 253 -20.46 5.04 14.35
C PHE A 253 -20.29 4.58 15.80
N THR A 254 -19.14 4.00 16.15
CA THR A 254 -18.88 3.58 17.53
C THR A 254 -18.75 4.75 18.49
N MET A 255 -18.15 5.87 18.06
CA MET A 255 -18.09 7.10 18.86
C MET A 255 -19.50 7.66 19.12
N ASP A 256 -20.32 7.77 18.07
CA ASP A 256 -21.67 8.37 18.19
C ASP A 256 -22.65 7.49 18.98
N THR A 257 -22.40 6.15 19.04
CA THR A 257 -23.33 5.20 19.67
C THR A 257 -22.95 4.89 21.13
N PHE A 258 -21.66 4.91 21.47
CA PHE A 258 -21.15 4.40 22.75
C PHE A 258 -20.36 5.44 23.57
N SER A 259 -20.18 6.67 23.09
CA SER A 259 -19.63 7.80 23.86
C SER A 259 -20.72 8.76 24.27
#